data_a7a2cace7ca33bd00130d4cd838660ab
#
_entry.id   a7a2cace7ca33bd00130d4cd838660ab
#
_cell.length_a   1.000
_cell.length_b   1.000
_cell.length_c   1.000
_cell.angle_alpha   90.00
_cell.angle_beta   90.00
_cell.angle_gamma   90.00
#
_symmetry.space_group_name_H-M   'P 1'
#
loop_
_entity.id
_entity.type
_entity.pdbx_description
1 polymer ?
#
loop_
_entity_poly.entity_id
_entity_poly.type
_entity_poly.pdbx_seq_one_letter_code
_entity_poly.pdbx_strand_id
1 'polypeptide(L)'
;MTKSELIEQLIDKHPELSVKDVELAVKIMLEHMTETLSQGERIEIRGFGSFSLHYRAPRVGRNPKTGESVSLPAKFVPHFKPGKELREQVNDSLKHER
;
A
#
# COMPACT_ATOMS: atom_id res chain seq x y z
N MET A 1 -10.23 -6.86 2.04
CA MET A 1 -10.89 -5.54 1.90
C MET A 1 -10.39 -4.86 0.63
N THR A 2 -11.30 -4.54 -0.27
CA THR A 2 -11.00 -3.80 -1.49
C THR A 2 -11.17 -2.30 -1.27
N LYS A 3 -10.74 -1.49 -2.23
CA LYS A 3 -10.97 -0.04 -2.20
C LYS A 3 -12.45 0.30 -2.10
N SER A 4 -13.29 -0.39 -2.88
CA SER A 4 -14.74 -0.18 -2.85
C SER A 4 -15.34 -0.52 -1.49
N GLU A 5 -14.90 -1.62 -0.89
CA GLU A 5 -15.36 -2.01 0.44
C GLU A 5 -14.91 -1.03 1.52
N LEU A 6 -13.69 -0.51 1.41
CA LEU A 6 -13.21 0.52 2.32
C LEU A 6 -14.12 1.75 2.26
N ILE A 7 -14.44 2.21 1.05
CA ILE A 7 -15.33 3.35 0.85
C ILE A 7 -16.70 3.09 1.47
N GLU A 8 -17.29 1.92 1.21
CA GLU A 8 -18.59 1.53 1.76
C GLU A 8 -18.59 1.53 3.28
N GLN A 9 -17.55 0.97 3.90
CA GLN A 9 -17.43 0.93 5.35
C GLN A 9 -17.29 2.33 5.96
N LEU A 10 -16.56 3.21 5.29
CA LEU A 10 -16.43 4.61 5.74
C LEU A 10 -17.77 5.35 5.64
N ILE A 11 -18.53 5.14 4.57
CA ILE A 11 -19.85 5.71 4.40
C ILE A 11 -20.78 5.28 5.54
N ASP A 12 -20.78 3.99 5.85
CA ASP A 12 -21.62 3.43 6.92
C ASP A 12 -21.27 3.98 8.29
N LYS A 13 -19.99 4.20 8.56
CA LYS A 13 -19.53 4.73 9.85
C LYS A 13 -19.68 6.24 9.99
N HIS A 14 -19.84 6.94 8.88
CA HIS A 14 -19.91 8.40 8.85
C HIS A 14 -21.13 8.88 8.07
N PRO A 15 -22.35 8.59 8.58
CA PRO A 15 -23.57 8.97 7.87
C PRO A 15 -23.77 10.49 7.74
N GLU A 16 -23.04 11.27 8.52
CA GLU A 16 -23.03 12.73 8.45
C GLU A 16 -22.33 13.28 7.20
N LEU A 17 -21.52 12.46 6.54
CA LEU A 17 -20.81 12.85 5.32
C LEU A 17 -21.57 12.36 4.09
N SER A 18 -21.51 13.12 3.00
CA SER A 18 -22.11 12.67 1.76
C SER A 18 -21.28 11.53 1.16
N VAL A 19 -21.97 10.62 0.46
CA VAL A 19 -21.30 9.51 -0.25
C VAL A 19 -20.24 10.04 -1.20
N LYS A 20 -20.59 11.09 -1.94
CA LYS A 20 -19.69 11.71 -2.91
C LYS A 20 -18.43 12.26 -2.27
N ASP A 21 -18.56 12.88 -1.10
CA ASP A 21 -17.41 13.46 -0.38
C ASP A 21 -16.48 12.35 0.13
N VAL A 22 -17.01 11.23 0.61
CA VAL A 22 -16.20 10.10 1.07
C VAL A 22 -15.43 9.47 -0.10
N GLU A 23 -16.12 9.26 -1.22
CA GLU A 23 -15.48 8.72 -2.42
C GLU A 23 -14.34 9.61 -2.91
N LEU A 24 -14.59 10.92 -2.94
CA LEU A 24 -13.60 11.90 -3.39
C LEU A 24 -12.42 11.97 -2.42
N ALA A 25 -12.67 11.94 -1.12
CA ALA A 25 -11.60 11.99 -0.12
C ALA A 25 -10.65 10.80 -0.25
N VAL A 26 -11.19 9.60 -0.37
CA VAL A 26 -10.37 8.38 -0.55
C VAL A 26 -9.55 8.47 -1.84
N LYS A 27 -10.19 8.90 -2.93
CA LYS A 27 -9.54 9.05 -4.23
C LYS A 27 -8.36 10.04 -4.14
N ILE A 28 -8.59 11.20 -3.55
CA ILE A 28 -7.57 12.24 -3.42
C ILE A 28 -6.39 11.76 -2.57
N MET A 29 -6.66 11.08 -1.46
CA MET A 29 -5.60 10.57 -0.60
C MET A 29 -4.71 9.57 -1.34
N LEU A 30 -5.32 8.60 -2.02
CA LEU A 30 -4.56 7.58 -2.75
C LEU A 30 -3.79 8.16 -3.93
N GLU A 31 -4.39 9.09 -4.66
CA GLU A 31 -3.72 9.78 -5.76
C GLU A 31 -2.52 10.59 -5.27
N HIS A 32 -2.67 11.30 -4.17
CA HIS A 32 -1.60 12.10 -3.59
C HIS A 32 -0.44 11.22 -3.12
N MET A 33 -0.73 10.09 -2.49
CA MET A 33 0.29 9.15 -2.07
C MET A 33 1.03 8.55 -3.28
N THR A 34 0.29 8.20 -4.32
CA THR A 34 0.87 7.70 -5.56
C THR A 34 1.81 8.73 -6.19
N GLU A 35 1.37 9.98 -6.26
CA GLU A 35 2.17 11.06 -6.82
C GLU A 35 3.46 11.30 -6.02
N THR A 36 3.36 11.32 -4.70
CA THR A 36 4.50 11.49 -3.81
C THR A 36 5.55 10.41 -4.06
N LEU A 37 5.13 9.16 -4.09
CA LEU A 37 6.04 8.03 -4.35
C LEU A 37 6.60 8.07 -5.77
N SER A 38 5.80 8.50 -6.74
CA SER A 38 6.25 8.64 -8.13
C SER A 38 7.34 9.68 -8.30
N GLN A 39 7.44 10.62 -7.39
CA GLN A 39 8.50 11.64 -7.37
C GLN A 39 9.72 11.19 -6.57
N GLY A 40 9.73 9.96 -6.09
CA GLY A 40 10.85 9.41 -5.33
C GLY A 40 10.84 9.77 -3.86
N GLU A 41 9.77 10.36 -3.36
CA GLU A 41 9.66 10.78 -1.98
C GLU A 41 9.07 9.69 -1.08
N ARG A 42 9.47 9.70 0.17
CA ARG A 42 9.00 8.78 1.19
C ARG A 42 7.74 9.34 1.86
N ILE A 43 6.84 8.44 2.27
CA ILE A 43 5.66 8.80 3.06
C ILE A 43 5.81 8.17 4.43
N GLU A 44 5.63 8.95 5.48
CA GLU A 44 5.70 8.47 6.84
C GLU A 44 4.42 8.87 7.57
N ILE A 45 3.69 7.86 8.07
CA ILE A 45 2.43 8.07 8.80
C ILE A 45 2.64 7.54 10.21
N ARG A 46 2.79 8.46 11.15
CA ARG A 46 3.05 8.11 12.55
C ARG A 46 1.93 7.23 13.09
N GLY A 47 2.31 6.14 13.77
CA GLY A 47 1.37 5.18 14.32
C GLY A 47 0.90 4.12 13.34
N PHE A 48 1.18 4.30 12.05
CA PHE A 48 0.74 3.36 11.01
C PHE A 48 1.92 2.68 10.33
N GLY A 49 2.78 3.44 9.68
CA GLY A 49 3.93 2.89 8.99
C GLY A 49 4.51 3.85 7.96
N SER A 50 5.41 3.35 7.16
CA SER A 50 6.08 4.15 6.14
C SER A 50 6.09 3.46 4.79
N PHE A 51 5.97 4.26 3.74
CA PHE A 51 6.11 3.82 2.35
C PHE A 51 7.41 4.40 1.81
N SER A 52 8.21 3.57 1.20
CA SER A 52 9.47 3.98 0.58
C SER A 52 9.66 3.22 -0.73
N LEU A 53 10.66 3.61 -1.50
CA LEU A 53 10.97 2.95 -2.76
C LEU A 53 12.21 2.10 -2.59
N HIS A 54 12.16 0.88 -3.11
CA HIS A 54 13.30 0.00 -3.20
C HIS A 54 13.77 -0.09 -4.64
N TYR A 55 15.03 0.18 -4.87
CA TYR A 55 15.64 0.02 -6.17
C TYR A 55 15.98 -1.46 -6.39
N ARG A 56 15.57 -1.98 -7.52
CA ARG A 56 15.89 -3.33 -7.97
C ARG A 56 16.81 -3.23 -9.18
N ALA A 57 18.05 -3.67 -9.00
CA ALA A 57 19.04 -3.65 -10.09
C ALA A 57 18.60 -4.56 -11.26
N PRO A 58 19.09 -4.28 -12.48
CA PRO A 58 18.85 -5.19 -13.61
C PRO A 58 19.35 -6.57 -13.26
N ARG A 59 18.64 -7.59 -13.68
CA ARG A 59 19.02 -8.99 -13.43
C ARG A 59 18.59 -9.88 -14.58
N VAL A 60 19.13 -11.09 -14.59
CA VAL A 60 18.75 -12.13 -15.55
C VAL A 60 17.84 -13.12 -14.81
N GLY A 61 16.61 -13.29 -15.32
CA GLY A 61 15.68 -14.29 -14.86
C GLY A 61 15.58 -15.43 -15.87
N ARG A 62 14.74 -16.41 -15.59
CA ARG A 62 14.46 -17.51 -16.51
C ARG A 62 12.97 -17.64 -16.72
N ASN A 63 12.59 -17.88 -17.98
CA ASN A 63 11.22 -18.19 -18.33
C ASN A 63 10.91 -19.61 -17.83
N PRO A 64 9.94 -19.78 -16.91
CA PRO A 64 9.63 -21.10 -16.35
C PRO A 64 9.09 -22.10 -17.38
N LYS A 65 8.58 -21.62 -18.50
CA LYS A 65 8.04 -22.49 -19.55
C LYS A 65 9.12 -23.00 -20.52
N THR A 66 10.09 -22.16 -20.85
CA THR A 66 11.11 -22.47 -21.86
C THR A 66 12.49 -22.67 -21.29
N GLY A 67 12.75 -22.20 -20.06
CA GLY A 67 14.08 -22.22 -19.46
C GLY A 67 15.04 -21.17 -20.02
N GLU A 68 14.58 -20.35 -20.96
CA GLU A 68 15.40 -19.32 -21.58
C GLU A 68 15.70 -18.17 -20.63
N SER A 69 16.87 -17.56 -20.77
CA SER A 69 17.26 -16.37 -20.01
C SER A 69 16.45 -15.16 -20.49
N VAL A 70 15.97 -14.38 -19.52
CA VAL A 70 15.23 -13.15 -19.79
C VAL A 70 15.89 -12.01 -19.03
N SER A 71 16.23 -10.94 -19.75
CA SER A 71 16.75 -9.72 -19.13
C SER A 71 15.64 -8.97 -18.43
N LEU A 72 15.82 -8.72 -17.14
CA LEU A 72 14.89 -7.93 -16.36
C LEU A 72 15.51 -6.54 -16.13
N PRO A 73 14.82 -5.47 -16.56
CA PRO A 73 15.35 -4.12 -16.38
C PRO A 73 15.33 -3.68 -14.92
N ALA A 74 16.11 -2.67 -14.62
CA ALA A 74 16.06 -2.01 -13.32
C ALA A 74 14.67 -1.43 -13.08
N LYS A 75 14.25 -1.43 -11.82
CA LYS A 75 12.95 -0.84 -11.46
C LYS A 75 12.95 -0.34 -10.02
N PHE A 76 12.03 0.57 -9.73
CA PHE A 76 11.72 1.00 -8.38
C PHE A 76 10.42 0.35 -7.94
N VAL A 77 10.40 -0.19 -6.74
CA VAL A 77 9.25 -0.90 -6.19
C VAL A 77 8.81 -0.23 -4.89
N PRO A 78 7.53 0.14 -4.77
CA PRO A 78 7.02 0.63 -3.49
C PRO A 78 7.11 -0.46 -2.42
N HIS A 79 7.50 -0.07 -1.23
CA HIS A 79 7.61 -0.96 -0.09
C HIS A 79 6.96 -0.32 1.13
N PHE A 80 6.09 -1.08 1.80
CA PHE A 80 5.46 -0.65 3.04
C PHE A 80 6.08 -1.34 4.22
N LYS A 81 6.51 -0.55 5.21
CA LYS A 81 7.00 -1.06 6.49
C LYS A 81 6.03 -0.63 7.58
N PRO A 82 5.36 -1.57 8.26
CA PRO A 82 4.45 -1.21 9.35
C PRO A 82 5.20 -0.60 10.51
N GLY A 83 4.57 0.36 11.17
CA GLY A 83 5.09 0.94 12.39
C GLY A 83 4.86 0.02 13.59
N LYS A 84 5.47 0.36 14.71
CA LYS A 84 5.39 -0.45 15.92
C LYS A 84 3.95 -0.67 16.40
N GLU A 85 3.15 0.39 16.45
CA GLU A 85 1.77 0.30 16.93
C GLU A 85 0.92 -0.63 16.06
N LEU A 86 1.04 -0.51 14.74
CA LEU A 86 0.30 -1.37 13.82
C LEU A 86 0.72 -2.83 13.96
N ARG A 87 2.03 -3.08 14.02
CA ARG A 87 2.54 -4.45 14.18
C ARG A 87 2.05 -5.09 15.47
N GLU A 88 2.12 -4.37 16.57
CA GLU A 88 1.71 -4.88 17.87
C GLU A 88 0.21 -5.15 17.92
N GLN A 89 -0.59 -4.23 17.39
CA GLN A 89 -2.04 -4.39 17.37
C GLN A 89 -2.48 -5.60 16.55
N VAL A 90 -1.88 -5.80 15.39
CA VAL A 90 -2.19 -6.97 14.54
C VAL A 90 -1.76 -8.26 15.25
N ASN A 91 -0.56 -8.30 15.77
CA ASN A 91 -0.04 -9.48 16.45
C ASN A 91 -0.88 -9.85 17.67
N ASP A 92 -1.20 -8.88 18.50
CA ASP A 92 -1.98 -9.11 19.72
C ASP A 92 -3.40 -9.57 19.40
N SER A 93 -4.04 -8.97 18.40
CA SER A 93 -5.39 -9.32 17.98
C SER A 93 -5.48 -10.76 17.50
N LEU A 94 -4.58 -11.18 16.62
CA LEU A 94 -4.57 -12.52 16.05
C LEU A 94 -4.10 -13.58 17.05
N LYS A 95 -3.22 -13.20 17.95
CA LYS A 95 -2.71 -14.10 18.98
C LYS A 95 -3.79 -14.52 19.97
N HIS A 96 -4.75 -13.63 20.26
CA HIS A 96 -5.86 -13.92 21.19
C HIS A 96 -6.98 -14.74 20.56
N GLU A 97 -7.05 -14.84 19.25
CA GLU A 97 -8.07 -15.61 18.53
C GLU A 97 -7.74 -17.10 18.39
N ARG A 98 -6.56 -17.51 18.83
CA ARG A 98 -6.10 -18.90 18.68
C ARG A 98 -6.21 -19.70 19.97
#